data_6d0c8d8185d1135c1a4d0a6be3c588a6
#
_entry.id   6d0c8d8185d1135c1a4d0a6be3c588a6
#
_cell.length_a   1.000
_cell.length_b   1.000
_cell.length_c   1.000
_cell.angle_alpha   90.00
_cell.angle_beta   90.00
_cell.angle_gamma   90.00
#
_symmetry.space_group_name_H-M   'P 1'
#
loop_
_entity.id
_entity.type
_entity.pdbx_description
1 polymer ?
#
loop_
_entity_poly.entity_id
_entity_poly.type
_entity_poly.pdbx_seq_one_letter_code
_entity_poly.pdbx_strand_id
1 'polypeptide(L)'
;QLMQKAFDEMKYRSVAVAALIPANPWLFDYYRELGYTETFDCSEDTYIRPETPVYAPQITVVPPEVPSLDQLYDYFNRKIRERQCCVLHTKDDFVTILRDLQLDGGQMLTALNEKDQPIGMAFTLPPDHTPGLSEDKKQVYVKEFFYDDDRVANLLLQEATLQNNVNKAIYKTPPVVPATRPVGMARVIDTERLIHHWLSTHKDSPFTEQNLKDMDIQTLTRIVMGYPNRESYMSLMLD
;
A
#
# COMPACT_ATOMS: atom_id res chain seq x y z
N GLN A 1 -27.63 5.55 9.00
CA GLN A 1 -28.54 5.33 7.85
C GLN A 1 -27.81 5.30 6.49
N LEU A 2 -26.92 6.28 6.17
CA LEU A 2 -26.24 6.32 4.87
C LEU A 2 -25.32 5.10 4.66
N MET A 3 -24.48 4.78 5.64
CA MET A 3 -23.56 3.63 5.59
C MET A 3 -24.30 2.31 5.45
N GLN A 4 -25.46 2.15 6.11
CA GLN A 4 -26.25 0.93 5.94
C GLN A 4 -26.77 0.77 4.50
N LYS A 5 -27.25 1.85 3.89
CA LYS A 5 -27.65 1.83 2.47
C LYS A 5 -26.47 1.50 1.56
N ALA A 6 -25.27 2.01 1.87
CA ALA A 6 -24.06 1.66 1.13
C ALA A 6 -23.74 0.16 1.23
N PHE A 7 -23.85 -0.44 2.44
CA PHE A 7 -23.64 -1.87 2.61
C PHE A 7 -24.68 -2.71 1.86
N ASP A 8 -25.95 -2.29 1.88
CA ASP A 8 -27.03 -2.98 1.15
C ASP A 8 -26.76 -2.92 -0.38
N GLU A 9 -26.32 -1.77 -0.90
CA GLU A 9 -25.95 -1.61 -2.31
C GLU A 9 -24.68 -2.42 -2.66
N MET A 10 -23.67 -2.44 -1.81
CA MET A 10 -22.48 -3.27 -1.99
C MET A 10 -22.85 -4.76 -2.06
N LYS A 11 -23.71 -5.21 -1.14
CA LYS A 11 -24.22 -6.60 -1.14
C LYS A 11 -25.00 -6.91 -2.42
N TYR A 12 -25.86 -6.01 -2.85
CA TYR A 12 -26.61 -6.14 -4.12
C TYR A 12 -25.65 -6.26 -5.31
N ARG A 13 -24.55 -5.52 -5.33
CA ARG A 13 -23.49 -5.62 -6.34
C ARG A 13 -22.52 -6.79 -6.13
N SER A 14 -22.82 -7.68 -5.22
CA SER A 14 -21.98 -8.85 -4.91
C SER A 14 -20.56 -8.49 -4.42
N VAL A 15 -20.40 -7.36 -3.75
CA VAL A 15 -19.14 -7.00 -3.07
C VAL A 15 -19.04 -7.84 -1.80
N ALA A 16 -17.97 -8.62 -1.68
CA ALA A 16 -17.75 -9.49 -0.54
C ALA A 16 -17.14 -8.77 0.67
N VAL A 17 -16.23 -7.81 0.44
CA VAL A 17 -15.49 -7.07 1.46
C VAL A 17 -15.41 -5.61 1.06
N ALA A 18 -15.56 -4.71 2.02
CA ALA A 18 -15.22 -3.30 1.89
C ALA A 18 -13.96 -3.01 2.69
N ALA A 19 -13.06 -2.20 2.13
CA ALA A 19 -11.85 -1.72 2.81
C ALA A 19 -11.77 -0.21 2.70
N LEU A 20 -11.11 0.43 3.67
CA LEU A 20 -10.89 1.86 3.70
C LEU A 20 -9.64 2.21 4.53
N ILE A 21 -9.13 3.40 4.31
CA ILE A 21 -8.08 4.01 5.12
C ILE A 21 -8.70 5.19 5.87
N PRO A 22 -8.76 5.14 7.22
CA PRO A 22 -9.25 6.26 7.99
C PRO A 22 -8.32 7.48 7.84
N ALA A 23 -8.83 8.60 7.33
CA ALA A 23 -8.06 9.82 7.12
C ALA A 23 -7.55 10.47 8.43
N ASN A 24 -8.18 10.15 9.55
CA ASN A 24 -7.81 10.66 10.88
C ASN A 24 -7.91 9.56 11.95
N PRO A 25 -7.08 9.59 13.01
CA PRO A 25 -7.09 8.55 14.06
C PRO A 25 -8.45 8.31 14.71
N TRP A 26 -9.26 9.34 14.92
CA TRP A 26 -10.59 9.20 15.53
C TRP A 26 -11.60 8.46 14.64
N LEU A 27 -11.36 8.39 13.34
CA LEU A 27 -12.23 7.65 12.41
C LEU A 27 -12.11 6.13 12.57
N PHE A 28 -11.03 5.61 13.17
CA PHE A 28 -10.95 4.19 13.51
C PHE A 28 -12.09 3.78 14.45
N ASP A 29 -12.37 4.58 15.49
CA ASP A 29 -13.47 4.29 16.43
C ASP A 29 -14.82 4.38 15.72
N TYR A 30 -15.03 5.42 14.93
CA TYR A 30 -16.25 5.57 14.13
C TYR A 30 -16.52 4.37 13.21
N TYR A 31 -15.50 3.87 12.50
CA TYR A 31 -15.66 2.74 11.60
C TYR A 31 -15.79 1.41 12.37
N ARG A 32 -15.19 1.27 13.55
CA ARG A 32 -15.43 0.09 14.40
C ARG A 32 -16.88 -0.05 14.80
N GLU A 33 -17.57 1.04 15.13
CA GLU A 33 -19.01 1.03 15.42
C GLU A 33 -19.85 0.57 14.22
N LEU A 34 -19.33 0.74 13.01
CA LEU A 34 -19.95 0.27 11.77
C LEU A 34 -19.52 -1.14 11.37
N GLY A 35 -18.82 -1.87 12.23
CA GLY A 35 -18.39 -3.26 12.02
C GLY A 35 -17.10 -3.43 11.22
N TYR A 36 -16.35 -2.36 10.93
CA TYR A 36 -14.99 -2.47 10.41
C TYR A 36 -14.02 -2.89 11.50
N THR A 37 -12.91 -3.47 11.12
CA THR A 37 -11.79 -3.79 12.01
C THR A 37 -10.46 -3.56 11.29
N GLU A 38 -9.41 -3.28 12.06
CA GLU A 38 -8.05 -3.17 11.54
C GLU A 38 -7.62 -4.49 10.92
N THR A 39 -7.15 -4.43 9.68
CA THR A 39 -6.68 -5.58 8.91
C THR A 39 -5.45 -5.28 8.08
N PHE A 40 -5.02 -4.02 8.05
CA PHE A 40 -3.84 -3.59 7.32
C PHE A 40 -2.95 -2.75 8.23
N ASP A 41 -1.76 -3.26 8.49
CA ASP A 41 -0.75 -2.60 9.28
C ASP A 41 0.44 -2.23 8.38
N CYS A 42 1.22 -1.25 8.79
CA CYS A 42 2.53 -0.98 8.20
C CYS A 42 3.55 -0.61 9.28
N SER A 43 4.80 -0.74 8.94
CA SER A 43 5.91 -0.08 9.61
C SER A 43 6.44 1.05 8.72
N GLU A 44 7.29 1.89 9.28
CA GLU A 44 8.03 2.91 8.53
C GLU A 44 9.51 2.70 8.81
N ASP A 45 10.31 2.89 7.79
CA ASP A 45 11.76 2.86 7.90
C ASP A 45 12.37 4.15 7.35
N THR A 46 13.60 4.39 7.73
CA THR A 46 14.32 5.62 7.42
C THR A 46 15.58 5.30 6.62
N TYR A 47 15.69 5.89 5.44
CA TYR A 47 16.92 5.91 4.68
C TYR A 47 17.65 7.23 4.93
N ILE A 48 18.94 7.14 5.28
CA ILE A 48 19.87 8.27 5.34
C ILE A 48 20.84 8.12 4.18
N ARG A 49 20.89 9.11 3.31
CA ARG A 49 21.81 9.09 2.17
C ARG A 49 23.25 8.99 2.64
N PRO A 50 24.00 7.97 2.23
CA PRO A 50 25.41 7.83 2.59
C PRO A 50 26.27 8.90 1.90
N GLU A 51 27.40 9.26 2.52
CA GLU A 51 28.37 10.18 1.94
C GLU A 51 28.96 9.65 0.62
N THR A 52 29.20 8.34 0.56
CA THR A 52 29.63 7.66 -0.67
C THR A 52 28.38 7.15 -1.41
N PRO A 53 28.08 7.69 -2.60
CA PRO A 53 26.91 7.29 -3.36
C PRO A 53 26.91 5.79 -3.69
N VAL A 54 25.74 5.17 -3.65
CA VAL A 54 25.53 3.83 -4.19
C VAL A 54 25.74 3.90 -5.71
N TYR A 55 26.61 3.05 -6.22
CA TYR A 55 26.93 2.99 -7.64
C TYR A 55 26.56 1.62 -8.21
N ALA A 56 25.69 1.61 -9.21
CA ALA A 56 25.31 0.41 -9.95
C ALA A 56 25.12 0.78 -11.44
N PRO A 57 26.18 0.72 -12.26
CA PRO A 57 26.15 1.21 -13.64
C PRO A 57 25.16 0.49 -14.55
N GLN A 58 24.70 -0.72 -14.15
CA GLN A 58 23.71 -1.48 -14.91
C GLN A 58 22.26 -1.04 -14.62
N ILE A 59 22.04 -0.09 -13.71
CA ILE A 59 20.72 0.39 -13.31
C ILE A 59 20.62 1.88 -13.56
N THR A 60 19.61 2.30 -14.30
CA THR A 60 19.32 3.71 -14.54
C THR A 60 18.03 4.09 -13.86
N VAL A 61 18.03 5.16 -13.05
CA VAL A 61 16.80 5.71 -12.50
C VAL A 61 16.30 6.83 -13.41
N VAL A 62 15.06 6.74 -13.82
CA VAL A 62 14.42 7.64 -14.78
C VAL A 62 13.07 8.14 -14.28
N PRO A 63 12.58 9.29 -14.77
CA PRO A 63 11.21 9.73 -14.54
C PRO A 63 10.20 8.84 -15.30
N PRO A 64 8.90 8.93 -14.97
CA PRO A 64 7.87 8.01 -15.49
C PRO A 64 7.61 8.12 -16.99
N GLU A 65 8.08 9.17 -17.65
CA GLU A 65 7.86 9.40 -19.08
C GLU A 65 8.77 8.55 -19.99
N VAL A 66 9.83 7.95 -19.43
CA VAL A 66 10.81 7.19 -20.21
C VAL A 66 10.31 5.79 -20.59
N PRO A 67 9.82 4.96 -19.65
CA PRO A 67 9.18 3.70 -20.01
C PRO A 67 7.76 3.92 -20.55
N SER A 68 7.25 2.98 -21.34
CA SER A 68 5.84 3.03 -21.73
C SER A 68 4.92 2.79 -20.52
N LEU A 69 3.71 3.38 -20.57
CA LEU A 69 2.70 3.18 -19.53
C LEU A 69 2.37 1.66 -19.32
N ASP A 70 2.40 0.87 -20.40
CA ASP A 70 2.19 -0.57 -20.30
C ASP A 70 3.30 -1.26 -19.50
N GLN A 71 4.55 -0.95 -19.75
CA GLN A 71 5.68 -1.50 -18.99
C GLN A 71 5.62 -1.11 -17.50
N LEU A 72 5.26 0.14 -17.21
CA LEU A 72 5.09 0.62 -15.85
C LEU A 72 3.96 -0.11 -15.14
N TYR A 73 2.78 -0.18 -15.76
CA TYR A 73 1.62 -0.84 -15.18
C TYR A 73 1.85 -2.34 -14.99
N ASP A 74 2.47 -3.02 -15.94
CA ASP A 74 2.76 -4.46 -15.85
C ASP A 74 3.69 -4.74 -14.66
N TYR A 75 4.74 -3.93 -14.46
CA TYR A 75 5.61 -4.05 -13.30
C TYR A 75 4.86 -3.80 -11.99
N PHE A 76 4.13 -2.68 -11.91
CA PHE A 76 3.33 -2.30 -10.75
C PHE A 76 2.31 -3.39 -10.39
N ASN A 77 1.52 -3.87 -11.36
CA ASN A 77 0.52 -4.90 -11.16
C ASN A 77 1.13 -6.24 -10.72
N ARG A 78 2.29 -6.61 -11.28
CA ARG A 78 3.04 -7.80 -10.84
C ARG A 78 3.45 -7.67 -9.38
N LYS A 79 4.07 -6.56 -8.98
CA LYS A 79 4.55 -6.34 -7.61
C LYS A 79 3.43 -6.26 -6.58
N ILE A 80 2.29 -5.65 -6.92
CA ILE A 80 1.12 -5.64 -6.03
C ILE A 80 0.57 -7.06 -5.83
N ARG A 81 0.54 -7.88 -6.88
CA ARG A 81 0.04 -9.26 -6.78
C ARG A 81 0.96 -10.21 -5.99
N GLU A 82 2.20 -9.83 -5.77
CA GLU A 82 3.11 -10.55 -4.86
C GLU A 82 2.76 -10.30 -3.38
N ARG A 83 2.02 -9.23 -3.07
CA ARG A 83 1.58 -8.89 -1.71
C ARG A 83 0.31 -9.62 -1.34
N GLN A 84 0.17 -9.99 -0.07
CA GLN A 84 -1.08 -10.53 0.46
C GLN A 84 -2.04 -9.40 0.81
N CYS A 85 -3.34 -9.62 0.59
CA CYS A 85 -4.42 -8.70 0.97
C CYS A 85 -4.22 -7.26 0.46
N CYS A 86 -3.74 -7.08 -0.76
CA CYS A 86 -3.56 -5.80 -1.41
C CYS A 86 -4.79 -5.40 -2.21
N VAL A 87 -5.04 -4.09 -2.30
CA VAL A 87 -6.00 -3.55 -3.26
C VAL A 87 -5.38 -3.61 -4.66
N LEU A 88 -6.02 -4.36 -5.56
CA LEU A 88 -5.60 -4.43 -6.96
C LEU A 88 -6.18 -3.25 -7.73
N HIS A 89 -5.37 -2.69 -8.61
CA HIS A 89 -5.72 -1.53 -9.42
C HIS A 89 -5.81 -1.90 -10.90
N THR A 90 -6.75 -1.30 -11.60
CA THR A 90 -6.78 -1.35 -13.07
C THR A 90 -5.70 -0.42 -13.65
N LYS A 91 -5.48 -0.50 -14.96
CA LYS A 91 -4.57 0.44 -15.63
C LYS A 91 -5.09 1.89 -15.55
N ASP A 92 -6.40 2.08 -15.61
CA ASP A 92 -7.02 3.41 -15.48
C ASP A 92 -6.85 3.97 -14.05
N ASP A 93 -6.95 3.12 -13.02
CA ASP A 93 -6.63 3.49 -11.64
C ASP A 93 -5.15 3.90 -11.53
N PHE A 94 -4.24 3.15 -12.16
CA PHE A 94 -2.82 3.48 -12.14
C PHE A 94 -2.52 4.84 -12.78
N VAL A 95 -3.18 5.18 -13.90
CA VAL A 95 -3.09 6.51 -14.51
C VAL A 95 -3.61 7.59 -13.55
N THR A 96 -4.71 7.31 -12.84
CA THR A 96 -5.26 8.24 -11.84
C THR A 96 -4.28 8.44 -10.68
N ILE A 97 -3.68 7.36 -10.17
CA ILE A 97 -2.63 7.41 -9.15
C ILE A 97 -1.47 8.32 -9.56
N LEU A 98 -0.97 8.19 -10.79
CA LEU A 98 0.13 9.02 -11.29
C LEU A 98 -0.27 10.50 -11.38
N ARG A 99 -1.51 10.77 -11.82
CA ARG A 99 -2.04 12.13 -11.89
C ARG A 99 -2.19 12.75 -10.50
N ASP A 100 -2.76 12.03 -9.54
CA ASP A 100 -2.96 12.52 -8.18
C ASP A 100 -1.61 12.76 -7.50
N LEU A 101 -0.65 11.87 -7.70
CA LEU A 101 0.72 12.07 -7.22
C LEU A 101 1.33 13.38 -7.74
N GLN A 102 1.14 13.69 -9.03
CA GLN A 102 1.62 14.95 -9.61
C GLN A 102 0.88 16.18 -9.04
N LEU A 103 -0.42 16.08 -8.82
CA LEU A 103 -1.21 17.16 -8.21
C LEU A 103 -0.75 17.47 -6.78
N ASP A 104 -0.30 16.46 -6.04
CA ASP A 104 0.29 16.60 -4.71
C ASP A 104 1.76 17.10 -4.76
N GLY A 105 2.27 17.44 -5.94
CA GLY A 105 3.66 17.85 -6.13
C GLY A 105 4.67 16.70 -6.04
N GLY A 106 4.18 15.48 -5.99
CA GLY A 106 5.00 14.27 -5.97
C GLY A 106 5.41 13.79 -7.35
N GLN A 107 6.21 12.74 -7.37
CA GLN A 107 6.68 12.09 -8.60
C GLN A 107 6.91 10.61 -8.40
N MET A 108 6.85 9.85 -9.49
CA MET A 108 7.28 8.46 -9.51
C MET A 108 8.69 8.38 -10.11
N LEU A 109 9.58 7.67 -9.43
CA LEU A 109 10.90 7.28 -9.94
C LEU A 109 10.85 5.82 -10.38
N THR A 110 11.48 5.51 -11.50
CA THR A 110 11.55 4.14 -12.03
C THR A 110 12.99 3.73 -12.21
N ALA A 111 13.39 2.60 -11.65
CA ALA A 111 14.67 1.96 -11.92
C ALA A 111 14.53 0.99 -13.09
N LEU A 112 15.41 1.11 -14.08
CA LEU A 112 15.49 0.27 -15.27
C LEU A 112 16.76 -0.55 -15.25
N ASN A 113 16.68 -1.78 -15.76
CA ASN A 113 17.85 -2.62 -16.05
C ASN A 113 18.45 -2.28 -17.44
N GLU A 114 19.56 -2.95 -17.82
CA GLU A 114 20.24 -2.78 -19.11
C GLU A 114 19.36 -3.06 -20.36
N LYS A 115 18.18 -3.65 -20.16
CA LYS A 115 17.21 -3.93 -21.23
C LYS A 115 16.03 -2.95 -21.22
N ASP A 116 16.16 -1.80 -20.54
CA ASP A 116 15.11 -0.80 -20.33
C ASP A 116 13.81 -1.37 -19.71
N GLN A 117 13.93 -2.43 -18.89
CA GLN A 117 12.80 -3.03 -18.19
C GLN A 117 12.72 -2.48 -16.76
N PRO A 118 11.51 -2.11 -16.25
CA PRO A 118 11.33 -1.70 -14.87
C PRO A 118 11.69 -2.81 -13.88
N ILE A 119 12.53 -2.48 -12.91
CA ILE A 119 12.97 -3.34 -11.80
C ILE A 119 12.76 -2.68 -10.44
N GLY A 120 12.23 -1.46 -10.42
CA GLY A 120 11.84 -0.77 -9.21
C GLY A 120 11.04 0.49 -9.48
N MET A 121 10.18 0.87 -8.52
CA MET A 121 9.39 2.09 -8.53
C MET A 121 9.32 2.69 -7.12
N ALA A 122 9.46 4.01 -7.03
CA ALA A 122 9.23 4.76 -5.79
C ALA A 122 8.30 5.94 -6.08
N PHE A 123 7.19 6.01 -5.34
CA PHE A 123 6.20 7.08 -5.43
C PHE A 123 6.48 8.07 -4.30
N THR A 124 7.06 9.22 -4.64
CA THR A 124 7.61 10.17 -3.69
C THR A 124 6.71 11.39 -3.56
N LEU A 125 6.56 11.88 -2.34
CA LEU A 125 5.99 13.19 -2.04
C LEU A 125 7.12 14.14 -1.62
N PRO A 126 7.03 15.42 -2.00
CA PRO A 126 8.06 16.40 -1.66
C PRO A 126 8.16 16.58 -0.15
N PRO A 127 9.30 17.08 0.36
CA PRO A 127 9.44 17.44 1.75
C PRO A 127 8.37 18.46 2.16
N ASP A 128 7.92 18.35 3.40
CA ASP A 128 7.03 19.36 3.97
C ASP A 128 7.75 20.74 3.98
N HIS A 129 7.13 21.72 3.35
CA HIS A 129 7.62 23.09 3.27
C HIS A 129 7.08 23.97 4.39
N THR A 130 6.68 23.40 5.54
CA THR A 130 6.21 24.19 6.69
C THR A 130 7.27 25.25 7.03
N PRO A 131 6.90 26.56 7.04
CA PRO A 131 7.85 27.60 7.40
C PRO A 131 8.43 27.38 8.79
N GLY A 132 9.75 27.46 8.90
CA GLY A 132 10.48 27.26 10.16
C GLY A 132 10.88 25.81 10.45
N LEU A 133 10.56 24.86 9.57
CA LEU A 133 11.11 23.51 9.68
C LEU A 133 12.64 23.58 9.45
N SER A 134 13.44 23.07 10.40
CA SER A 134 14.89 23.00 10.27
C SER A 134 15.28 22.00 9.18
N GLU A 135 16.40 22.26 8.47
CA GLU A 135 16.88 21.44 7.34
C GLU A 135 17.05 19.95 7.70
N ASP A 136 17.49 19.66 8.94
CA ASP A 136 17.65 18.30 9.47
C ASP A 136 16.31 17.54 9.62
N LYS A 137 15.18 18.26 9.59
CA LYS A 137 13.82 17.68 9.63
C LYS A 137 13.18 17.52 8.26
N LYS A 138 13.79 18.12 7.23
CA LYS A 138 13.30 17.94 5.86
C LYS A 138 13.59 16.53 5.40
N GLN A 139 12.57 15.87 4.91
CA GLN A 139 12.66 14.50 4.42
C GLN A 139 11.67 14.30 3.28
N VAL A 140 12.07 13.51 2.28
CA VAL A 140 11.14 13.03 1.26
C VAL A 140 10.34 11.85 1.82
N TYR A 141 9.07 11.80 1.51
CA TYR A 141 8.22 10.69 1.90
C TYR A 141 7.97 9.78 0.70
N VAL A 142 8.27 8.49 0.83
CA VAL A 142 8.01 7.47 -0.19
C VAL A 142 6.71 6.77 0.19
N LYS A 143 5.62 7.17 -0.49
CA LYS A 143 4.26 6.72 -0.21
C LYS A 143 4.06 5.25 -0.57
N GLU A 144 4.68 4.80 -1.67
CA GLU A 144 4.66 3.41 -2.13
C GLU A 144 6.02 3.06 -2.74
N PHE A 145 6.47 1.81 -2.54
CA PHE A 145 7.82 1.41 -2.87
C PHE A 145 7.89 -0.06 -3.32
N PHE A 146 8.37 -0.28 -4.53
CA PHE A 146 8.56 -1.60 -5.14
C PHE A 146 9.99 -1.73 -5.67
N TYR A 147 10.61 -2.86 -5.46
CA TYR A 147 11.96 -3.15 -5.96
C TYR A 147 12.18 -4.65 -6.10
N ASP A 148 13.11 -5.02 -6.97
CA ASP A 148 13.45 -6.42 -7.19
C ASP A 148 14.59 -6.89 -6.26
N ASP A 149 15.50 -5.96 -5.87
CA ASP A 149 16.58 -6.22 -4.90
C ASP A 149 16.97 -4.96 -4.10
N ASP A 150 17.77 -5.13 -3.05
CA ASP A 150 18.19 -4.04 -2.14
C ASP A 150 19.06 -2.97 -2.83
N ARG A 151 19.77 -3.30 -3.92
CA ARG A 151 20.54 -2.31 -4.67
C ARG A 151 19.62 -1.36 -5.42
N VAL A 152 18.57 -1.89 -6.02
CA VAL A 152 17.50 -1.10 -6.66
C VAL A 152 16.83 -0.21 -5.64
N ALA A 153 16.49 -0.75 -4.46
CA ALA A 153 15.90 0.02 -3.37
C ALA A 153 16.79 1.20 -2.96
N ASN A 154 18.08 0.94 -2.69
CA ASN A 154 19.02 1.97 -2.28
C ASN A 154 19.22 3.06 -3.35
N LEU A 155 19.26 2.69 -4.64
CA LEU A 155 19.37 3.67 -5.73
C LEU A 155 18.12 4.54 -5.83
N LEU A 156 16.94 3.98 -5.74
CA LEU A 156 15.70 4.76 -5.77
C LEU A 156 15.58 5.72 -4.59
N LEU A 157 15.93 5.28 -3.38
CA LEU A 157 15.94 6.14 -2.19
C LEU A 157 17.02 7.23 -2.28
N GLN A 158 18.20 6.88 -2.79
CA GLN A 158 19.26 7.87 -3.06
C GLN A 158 18.77 8.93 -4.04
N GLU A 159 18.18 8.53 -5.16
CA GLU A 159 17.69 9.45 -6.18
C GLU A 159 16.53 10.31 -5.64
N ALA A 160 15.61 9.73 -4.89
CA ALA A 160 14.53 10.46 -4.22
C ALA A 160 15.08 11.57 -3.30
N THR A 161 16.14 11.28 -2.52
CA THR A 161 16.77 12.28 -1.65
C THR A 161 17.53 13.35 -2.44
N LEU A 162 18.22 12.98 -3.54
CA LEU A 162 18.95 13.90 -4.40
C LEU A 162 18.01 14.90 -5.08
N GLN A 163 16.97 14.42 -5.74
CA GLN A 163 16.01 15.26 -6.47
C GLN A 163 15.24 16.23 -5.57
N ASN A 164 15.02 15.85 -4.31
CA ASN A 164 14.35 16.69 -3.32
C ASN A 164 15.33 17.55 -2.48
N ASN A 165 16.63 17.47 -2.74
CA ASN A 165 17.69 18.17 -2.01
C ASN A 165 17.64 17.98 -0.50
N VAL A 166 17.39 16.74 -0.05
CA VAL A 166 17.38 16.31 1.35
C VAL A 166 18.30 15.12 1.58
N ASN A 167 18.66 14.82 2.83
CA ASN A 167 19.50 13.68 3.17
C ASN A 167 18.69 12.46 3.64
N LYS A 168 17.37 12.63 3.83
CA LYS A 168 16.54 11.65 4.50
C LYS A 168 15.32 11.30 3.67
N ALA A 169 15.00 10.01 3.59
CA ALA A 169 13.72 9.51 3.11
C ALA A 169 13.05 8.68 4.18
N ILE A 170 11.73 8.81 4.31
CA ILE A 170 10.86 7.91 5.08
C ILE A 170 10.05 7.10 4.09
N TYR A 171 9.99 5.80 4.29
CA TYR A 171 9.24 4.90 3.42
C TYR A 171 8.47 3.85 4.22
N LYS A 172 7.33 3.43 3.69
CA LYS A 172 6.53 2.37 4.30
C LYS A 172 7.10 1.01 3.97
N THR A 173 7.01 0.12 4.95
CA THR A 173 7.39 -1.29 4.83
C THR A 173 6.24 -2.18 5.32
N PRO A 174 6.25 -3.47 4.96
CA PRO A 174 5.40 -4.45 5.63
C PRO A 174 5.56 -4.41 7.15
N PRO A 175 4.52 -4.80 7.90
CA PRO A 175 4.55 -4.67 9.37
C PRO A 175 5.69 -5.46 9.99
N VAL A 176 6.48 -4.78 10.83
CA VAL A 176 7.57 -5.35 11.63
C VAL A 176 7.28 -5.11 13.11
N VAL A 177 6.89 -6.18 13.81
CA VAL A 177 6.60 -6.11 15.27
C VAL A 177 7.89 -5.80 16.05
N PRO A 178 7.87 -4.87 17.04
CA PRO A 178 6.71 -4.19 17.63
C PRO A 178 6.33 -2.83 17.01
N ALA A 179 7.03 -2.37 16.00
CA ALA A 179 6.91 -1.01 15.45
C ALA A 179 5.83 -0.88 14.36
N THR A 180 4.73 -1.64 14.47
CA THR A 180 3.63 -1.55 13.53
C THR A 180 2.58 -0.53 13.95
N ARG A 181 1.91 0.05 12.97
CA ARG A 181 0.71 0.87 13.19
C ARG A 181 -0.42 0.47 12.23
N PRO A 182 -1.69 0.55 12.68
CA PRO A 182 -2.82 0.30 11.79
C PRO A 182 -2.88 1.40 10.72
N VAL A 183 -3.14 0.98 9.48
CA VAL A 183 -3.27 1.87 8.32
C VAL A 183 -4.66 1.80 7.76
N GLY A 184 -5.21 0.58 7.61
CA GLY A 184 -6.49 0.37 6.98
C GLY A 184 -7.37 -0.60 7.74
N MET A 185 -8.65 -0.51 7.44
CA MET A 185 -9.70 -1.33 8.02
C MET A 185 -10.47 -2.04 6.92
N ALA A 186 -10.99 -3.22 7.24
CA ALA A 186 -11.93 -3.92 6.37
C ALA A 186 -13.19 -4.36 7.12
N ARG A 187 -14.22 -4.66 6.35
CA ARG A 187 -15.48 -5.24 6.82
C ARG A 187 -16.01 -6.22 5.79
N VAL A 188 -16.38 -7.40 6.23
CA VAL A 188 -17.15 -8.34 5.41
C VAL A 188 -18.55 -7.78 5.15
N ILE A 189 -18.96 -7.75 3.90
CA ILE A 189 -20.27 -7.27 3.44
C ILE A 189 -21.22 -8.44 3.16
N ASP A 190 -20.76 -9.42 2.38
CA ASP A 190 -21.52 -10.63 2.06
C ASP A 190 -20.90 -11.83 2.76
N THR A 191 -21.41 -12.11 3.98
CA THR A 191 -20.89 -13.16 4.84
C THR A 191 -21.02 -14.56 4.21
N GLU A 192 -22.17 -14.87 3.61
CA GLU A 192 -22.41 -16.21 3.05
C GLU A 192 -21.47 -16.50 1.88
N ARG A 193 -21.41 -15.56 0.94
CA ARG A 193 -20.55 -15.66 -0.23
C ARG A 193 -19.08 -15.78 0.16
N LEU A 194 -18.66 -14.94 1.12
CA LEU A 194 -17.26 -14.92 1.55
C LEU A 194 -16.87 -16.20 2.27
N ILE A 195 -17.68 -16.70 3.19
CA ILE A 195 -17.41 -17.95 3.91
C ILE A 195 -17.32 -19.12 2.93
N HIS A 196 -18.26 -19.21 1.98
CA HIS A 196 -18.21 -20.26 0.96
C HIS A 196 -16.92 -20.20 0.13
N HIS A 197 -16.54 -19.01 -0.34
CA HIS A 197 -15.31 -18.82 -1.11
C HIS A 197 -14.07 -19.14 -0.26
N TRP A 198 -14.01 -18.65 0.97
CA TRP A 198 -12.87 -18.84 1.87
C TRP A 198 -12.65 -20.33 2.19
N LEU A 199 -13.71 -21.07 2.53
CA LEU A 199 -13.63 -22.52 2.78
C LEU A 199 -13.23 -23.32 1.53
N SER A 200 -13.60 -22.86 0.34
CA SER A 200 -13.20 -23.51 -0.91
C SER A 200 -11.69 -23.43 -1.18
N THR A 201 -11.04 -22.39 -0.68
CA THR A 201 -9.60 -22.10 -0.86
C THR A 201 -8.75 -22.53 0.34
N HIS A 202 -9.37 -22.66 1.54
CA HIS A 202 -8.70 -23.04 2.79
C HIS A 202 -9.24 -24.38 3.32
N LYS A 203 -9.01 -25.45 2.56
CA LYS A 203 -9.55 -26.79 2.87
C LYS A 203 -9.06 -27.38 4.19
N ASP A 204 -7.85 -26.97 4.62
CA ASP A 204 -7.25 -27.41 5.88
C ASP A 204 -7.60 -26.45 7.06
N SER A 205 -8.60 -25.59 6.87
CA SER A 205 -9.05 -24.67 7.91
C SER A 205 -9.55 -25.43 9.14
N PRO A 206 -9.21 -24.97 10.38
CA PRO A 206 -9.79 -25.50 11.60
C PRO A 206 -11.25 -25.06 11.80
N PHE A 207 -11.75 -24.13 10.99
CA PHE A 207 -13.11 -23.59 11.13
C PHE A 207 -14.08 -24.29 10.18
N THR A 208 -15.24 -24.66 10.71
CA THR A 208 -16.39 -25.10 9.94
C THR A 208 -17.20 -23.89 9.44
N GLU A 209 -18.09 -24.10 8.46
CA GLU A 209 -19.00 -23.07 7.99
C GLU A 209 -19.85 -22.48 9.13
N GLN A 210 -20.33 -23.35 10.03
CA GLN A 210 -21.13 -22.92 11.19
C GLN A 210 -20.31 -22.08 12.16
N ASN A 211 -19.06 -22.48 12.46
CA ASN A 211 -18.19 -21.69 13.31
C ASN A 211 -17.99 -20.26 12.76
N LEU A 212 -17.79 -20.13 11.44
CA LEU A 212 -17.59 -18.82 10.82
C LEU A 212 -18.87 -17.98 10.80
N LYS A 213 -20.05 -18.60 10.65
CA LYS A 213 -21.36 -17.91 10.69
C LYS A 213 -21.71 -17.38 12.07
N ASP A 214 -21.25 -18.05 13.12
CA ASP A 214 -21.56 -17.69 14.52
C ASP A 214 -20.62 -16.60 15.06
N MET A 215 -19.60 -16.22 14.32
CA MET A 215 -18.67 -15.15 14.72
C MET A 215 -19.28 -13.77 14.52
N ASP A 216 -18.89 -12.82 15.36
CA ASP A 216 -19.12 -11.42 15.08
C ASP A 216 -18.39 -10.98 13.78
N ILE A 217 -18.90 -9.93 13.17
CA ILE A 217 -18.42 -9.50 11.85
C ILE A 217 -16.96 -9.08 11.85
N GLN A 218 -16.46 -8.52 12.95
CA GLN A 218 -15.07 -8.05 13.05
C GLN A 218 -14.11 -9.23 13.20
N THR A 219 -14.44 -10.21 14.01
CA THR A 219 -13.69 -11.47 14.16
C THR A 219 -13.64 -12.22 12.83
N LEU A 220 -14.78 -12.39 12.18
CA LEU A 220 -14.84 -13.01 10.85
C LEU A 220 -13.96 -12.27 9.85
N THR A 221 -14.04 -10.94 9.82
CA THR A 221 -13.21 -10.12 8.92
C THR A 221 -11.72 -10.36 9.16
N ARG A 222 -11.25 -10.38 10.40
CA ARG A 222 -9.85 -10.65 10.73
C ARG A 222 -9.39 -12.02 10.25
N ILE A 223 -10.22 -13.05 10.44
CA ILE A 223 -9.88 -14.41 10.01
C ILE A 223 -9.76 -14.49 8.49
N VAL A 224 -10.74 -13.99 7.75
CA VAL A 224 -10.74 -14.09 6.29
C VAL A 224 -9.68 -13.21 5.63
N MET A 225 -9.28 -12.12 6.28
CA MET A 225 -8.18 -11.26 5.86
C MET A 225 -6.80 -11.77 6.31
N GLY A 226 -6.75 -12.86 7.12
CA GLY A 226 -5.50 -13.43 7.64
C GLY A 226 -4.78 -12.52 8.65
N TYR A 227 -5.51 -11.67 9.34
CA TYR A 227 -4.93 -10.72 10.28
C TYR A 227 -4.73 -11.35 11.69
N PRO A 228 -3.62 -11.08 12.40
CA PRO A 228 -2.49 -10.25 11.98
C PRO A 228 -1.50 -11.01 11.07
N ASN A 229 -1.20 -10.44 9.93
CA ASN A 229 -0.22 -10.98 9.00
C ASN A 229 0.92 -9.97 8.79
N ARG A 230 2.17 -10.42 8.91
CA ARG A 230 3.36 -9.55 8.81
C ARG A 230 3.63 -9.01 7.40
N GLU A 231 3.02 -9.59 6.39
CA GLU A 231 3.21 -9.17 5.00
C GLU A 231 2.02 -8.37 4.44
N SER A 232 0.95 -8.25 5.23
CA SER A 232 -0.27 -7.58 4.82
C SER A 232 -0.20 -6.09 5.12
N TYR A 233 -0.12 -5.26 4.10
CA TYR A 233 -0.39 -3.83 4.21
C TYR A 233 -1.11 -3.32 2.97
N MET A 234 -1.94 -2.32 3.17
CA MET A 234 -2.71 -1.72 2.08
C MET A 234 -1.82 -0.77 1.29
N SER A 235 -1.91 -0.80 -0.04
CA SER A 235 -1.36 0.27 -0.86
C SER A 235 -2.16 1.55 -0.61
N LEU A 236 -1.45 2.66 -0.38
CA LEU A 236 -2.04 3.95 0.00
C LEU A 236 -2.16 4.91 -1.17
N MET A 237 -2.22 4.39 -2.39
CA MET A 237 -2.12 5.21 -3.59
C MET A 237 -3.44 5.86 -4.00
N LEU A 238 -4.58 5.31 -3.57
CA LEU A 238 -5.93 5.75 -3.98
C LEU A 238 -6.71 6.38 -2.81
N ASP A 239 -6.05 7.11 -1.94
CA ASP A 239 -6.73 7.85 -0.87
C ASP A 239 -7.37 9.14 -1.37
#